data_23913159a185c60c01ab25af3ca58ccf
#
_entry.id   23913159a185c60c01ab25af3ca58ccf
#
_cell.length_a   1.000
_cell.length_b   1.000
_cell.length_c   1.000
_cell.angle_alpha   90.00
_cell.angle_beta   90.00
_cell.angle_gamma   90.00
#
_symmetry.space_group_name_H-M   'P 1'
#
loop_
_entity.id
_entity.type
_entity.pdbx_description
1 polymer ?
#
loop_
_entity_poly.entity_id
_entity_poly.type
_entity_poly.pdbx_seq_one_letter_code
_entity_poly.pdbx_strand_id
1 'polypeptide(L)'
;MNKIEIGKYVTTHGIKGEIRIKSDFNEKEKVFKVGNEIIIDKPYIITSYRVHKGYDMVTLEGINRIEDIINLKNSIVYIDRDKYFNNEVIEDDLIGYKVENNHIDTFLSEIRLMTMNKKMLVCSNGKFIPFELIKSIDNDNKIIYIEDVEGL
;
A
#
# COMPACT_ATOMS: atom_id res chain seq x y z
N MET A 1 -5.87 -7.46 16.71
CA MET A 1 -5.31 -6.40 15.82
C MET A 1 -5.25 -6.93 14.39
N ASN A 2 -5.75 -6.17 13.45
CA ASN A 2 -5.75 -6.51 12.04
C ASN A 2 -4.58 -5.79 11.35
N LYS A 3 -3.49 -6.50 11.09
CA LYS A 3 -2.26 -5.93 10.51
C LYS A 3 -2.27 -6.01 8.99
N ILE A 4 -1.78 -4.95 8.34
CA ILE A 4 -1.52 -4.94 6.90
C ILE A 4 -0.04 -4.71 6.69
N GLU A 5 0.56 -5.51 5.82
CA GLU A 5 1.94 -5.31 5.37
C GLU A 5 2.00 -4.10 4.45
N ILE A 6 2.87 -3.13 4.76
CA ILE A 6 3.07 -1.93 3.95
C ILE A 6 4.48 -1.80 3.38
N GLY A 7 5.42 -2.62 3.80
CA GLY A 7 6.78 -2.57 3.30
C GLY A 7 7.75 -3.42 4.10
N LYS A 8 9.03 -3.19 3.84
CA LYS A 8 10.12 -3.90 4.48
C LYS A 8 11.20 -2.90 4.92
N TYR A 9 11.66 -3.03 6.16
CA TYR A 9 12.82 -2.28 6.64
C TYR A 9 14.08 -2.92 6.04
N VAL A 10 14.70 -2.24 5.05
CA VAL A 10 15.84 -2.81 4.32
C VAL A 10 17.19 -2.46 4.90
N THR A 11 17.35 -1.25 5.43
CA THR A 11 18.60 -0.83 6.10
C THR A 11 18.39 0.47 6.87
N THR A 12 19.38 0.86 7.68
CA THR A 12 19.45 2.18 8.30
C THR A 12 20.20 3.15 7.39
N HIS A 13 19.92 4.45 7.58
CA HIS A 13 20.61 5.52 6.89
C HIS A 13 21.16 6.51 7.91
N GLY A 14 22.49 6.68 7.92
CA GLY A 14 23.16 7.51 8.90
C GLY A 14 23.21 6.87 10.29
N ILE A 15 23.73 7.61 11.26
CA ILE A 15 24.03 7.10 12.61
C ILE A 15 22.90 7.31 13.61
N LYS A 16 21.88 8.12 13.26
CA LYS A 16 20.79 8.48 14.17
C LYS A 16 19.61 7.54 14.16
N GLY A 17 19.68 6.46 13.36
CA GLY A 17 18.63 5.46 13.33
C GLY A 17 17.49 5.74 12.37
N GLU A 18 17.67 6.61 11.38
CA GLU A 18 16.72 6.75 10.27
C GLU A 18 16.68 5.43 9.51
N ILE A 19 15.48 4.90 9.26
CA ILE A 19 15.32 3.63 8.57
C ILE A 19 14.84 3.85 7.13
N ARG A 20 15.31 2.97 6.25
CA ARG A 20 14.94 2.94 4.85
C ARG A 20 13.95 1.80 4.64
N ILE A 21 12.76 2.15 4.14
CA ILE A 21 11.69 1.20 3.91
C ILE A 21 11.43 1.07 2.42
N LYS A 22 11.41 -0.16 1.92
CA LYS A 22 10.94 -0.44 0.57
C LYS A 22 9.47 -0.77 0.63
N SER A 23 8.64 0.01 -0.08
CA SER A 23 7.19 -0.12 -0.05
C SER A 23 6.58 0.06 -1.42
N ASP A 24 5.74 -0.89 -1.81
CA ASP A 24 4.89 -0.80 -3.00
C ASP A 24 3.43 -0.55 -2.63
N PHE A 25 3.17 -0.15 -1.40
CA PHE A 25 1.81 0.08 -0.92
C PHE A 25 1.16 1.24 -1.69
N ASN A 26 -0.07 1.04 -2.17
CA ASN A 26 -0.73 2.01 -3.04
C ASN A 26 -1.17 3.30 -2.34
N GLU A 27 -1.41 3.26 -1.04
CA GLU A 27 -1.93 4.40 -0.28
C GLU A 27 -0.91 4.87 0.76
N LYS A 28 0.34 5.03 0.34
CA LYS A 28 1.47 5.45 1.20
C LYS A 28 1.18 6.75 1.94
N GLU A 29 0.50 7.69 1.30
CA GLU A 29 0.18 9.01 1.86
C GLU A 29 -0.72 8.92 3.09
N LYS A 30 -1.43 7.83 3.27
CA LYS A 30 -2.27 7.61 4.45
C LYS A 30 -1.50 7.03 5.62
N VAL A 31 -0.39 6.36 5.37
CA VAL A 31 0.33 5.60 6.41
C VAL A 31 1.66 6.22 6.78
N PHE A 32 2.44 6.73 5.82
CA PHE A 32 3.73 7.36 6.09
C PHE A 32 3.56 8.84 6.39
N LYS A 33 3.11 9.14 7.59
CA LYS A 33 2.93 10.51 8.08
C LYS A 33 3.52 10.65 9.47
N VAL A 34 4.07 11.82 9.76
CA VAL A 34 4.52 12.17 11.11
C VAL A 34 3.34 12.05 12.08
N GLY A 35 3.56 11.37 13.18
CA GLY A 35 2.54 11.10 14.18
C GLY A 35 1.81 9.77 14.00
N ASN A 36 1.90 9.14 12.84
CA ASN A 36 1.32 7.83 12.61
C ASN A 36 2.18 6.72 13.24
N GLU A 37 1.51 5.61 13.54
CA GLU A 37 2.14 4.43 14.12
C GLU A 37 2.36 3.37 13.06
N ILE A 38 3.60 2.88 12.96
CA ILE A 38 3.93 1.68 12.18
C ILE A 38 4.38 0.58 13.12
N ILE A 39 4.27 -0.66 12.67
CA ILE A 39 4.60 -1.84 13.47
C ILE A 39 5.78 -2.55 12.84
N ILE A 40 6.90 -2.59 13.57
CA ILE A 40 8.09 -3.37 13.23
C ILE A 40 8.42 -4.17 14.49
N ASP A 41 7.87 -5.39 14.57
CA ASP A 41 7.86 -6.20 15.78
C ASP A 41 6.97 -5.63 16.89
N LYS A 42 7.09 -4.34 17.17
CA LYS A 42 6.24 -3.57 18.09
C LYS A 42 5.88 -2.21 17.47
N PRO A 43 4.91 -1.48 18.04
CA PRO A 43 4.53 -0.17 17.52
C PRO A 43 5.62 0.90 17.71
N TYR A 44 5.78 1.75 16.70
CA TYR A 44 6.65 2.93 16.72
C TYR A 44 5.93 4.12 16.09
N ILE A 45 6.10 5.29 16.66
CA ILE A 45 5.54 6.54 16.12
C ILE A 45 6.54 7.17 15.17
N ILE A 46 6.08 7.56 13.97
CA ILE A 46 6.90 8.25 12.97
C ILE A 46 7.12 9.69 13.43
N THR A 47 8.38 10.11 13.51
CA THR A 47 8.76 11.49 13.89
C THR A 47 9.22 12.32 12.70
N SER A 48 9.65 11.70 11.60
CA SER A 48 9.93 12.38 10.34
C SER A 48 9.73 11.43 9.17
N TYR A 49 9.45 12.02 8.00
CA TYR A 49 9.26 11.25 6.78
C TYR A 49 9.82 12.02 5.58
N ARG A 50 10.52 11.30 4.70
CA ARG A 50 10.98 11.81 3.40
C ARG A 50 11.13 10.65 2.43
N VAL A 51 11.11 10.97 1.13
CA VAL A 51 11.45 10.01 0.08
C VAL A 51 12.88 10.27 -0.37
N HIS A 52 13.70 9.22 -0.46
CA HIS A 52 15.07 9.31 -0.90
C HIS A 52 15.42 8.10 -1.77
N LYS A 53 15.80 8.35 -3.03
CA LYS A 53 16.18 7.30 -4.00
C LYS A 53 15.11 6.20 -4.14
N GLY A 54 13.84 6.59 -4.12
CA GLY A 54 12.73 5.65 -4.25
C GLY A 54 12.36 4.90 -2.97
N TYR A 55 13.03 5.16 -1.86
CA TYR A 55 12.70 4.57 -0.57
C TYR A 55 11.94 5.55 0.32
N ASP A 56 11.07 5.00 1.15
CA ASP A 56 10.40 5.75 2.20
C ASP A 56 11.28 5.75 3.43
N MET A 57 11.71 6.94 3.86
CA MET A 57 12.66 7.13 4.96
C MET A 57 11.93 7.70 6.17
N VAL A 58 12.01 7.04 7.31
CA VAL A 58 11.36 7.49 8.53
C VAL A 58 12.33 7.49 9.71
N THR A 59 12.15 8.45 10.62
CA THR A 59 12.69 8.37 11.97
C THR A 59 11.56 8.02 12.93
N LEU A 60 11.89 7.34 14.01
CA LEU A 60 10.92 6.81 14.94
C LEU A 60 11.17 7.34 16.35
N GLU A 61 10.07 7.60 17.08
CA GLU A 61 10.16 8.04 18.47
C GLU A 61 10.89 7.00 19.31
N GLY A 62 11.83 7.46 20.13
CA GLY A 62 12.62 6.58 21.01
C GLY A 62 13.82 5.93 20.33
N ILE A 63 13.98 6.09 19.02
CA ILE A 63 15.12 5.57 18.26
C ILE A 63 16.04 6.73 17.90
N ASN A 64 17.21 6.78 18.54
CA ASN A 64 18.16 7.88 18.39
C ASN A 64 19.50 7.45 17.79
N ARG A 65 19.74 6.14 17.72
CA ARG A 65 20.98 5.54 17.22
C ARG A 65 20.68 4.29 16.42
N ILE A 66 21.60 3.90 15.55
CA ILE A 66 21.50 2.66 14.77
C ILE A 66 21.27 1.45 15.71
N GLU A 67 21.99 1.39 16.81
CA GLU A 67 21.94 0.27 17.76
C GLU A 67 20.54 0.04 18.34
N ASP A 68 19.70 1.08 18.37
CA ASP A 68 18.35 0.98 18.90
C ASP A 68 17.39 0.20 17.97
N ILE A 69 17.74 0.07 16.68
CA ILE A 69 16.84 -0.48 15.67
C ILE A 69 17.47 -1.53 14.74
N ILE A 70 18.81 -1.63 14.73
CA ILE A 70 19.51 -2.48 13.76
C ILE A 70 19.12 -3.96 13.83
N ASN A 71 18.76 -4.45 15.00
CA ASN A 71 18.33 -5.84 15.17
C ASN A 71 17.02 -6.18 14.46
N LEU A 72 16.24 -5.17 14.06
CA LEU A 72 14.98 -5.36 13.31
C LEU A 72 15.16 -5.26 11.80
N LYS A 73 16.39 -5.06 11.32
CA LYS A 73 16.68 -4.99 9.88
C LYS A 73 16.15 -6.23 9.17
N ASN A 74 15.58 -6.03 8.00
CA ASN A 74 14.90 -7.03 7.16
C ASN A 74 13.51 -7.44 7.65
N SER A 75 13.01 -6.83 8.72
CA SER A 75 11.63 -7.09 9.18
C SER A 75 10.60 -6.46 8.26
N ILE A 76 9.45 -7.11 8.21
CA ILE A 76 8.28 -6.56 7.52
C ILE A 76 7.70 -5.43 8.36
N VAL A 77 7.24 -4.37 7.68
CA VAL A 77 6.59 -3.22 8.30
C VAL A 77 5.10 -3.36 8.11
N TYR A 78 4.35 -3.25 9.19
CA TYR A 78 2.89 -3.35 9.19
C TYR A 78 2.26 -2.07 9.73
N ILE A 79 0.97 -1.93 9.48
CA ILE A 79 0.09 -0.96 10.17
C ILE A 79 -1.12 -1.68 10.72
N ASP A 80 -1.80 -1.02 11.66
CA ASP A 80 -3.11 -1.46 12.14
C ASP A 80 -4.17 -0.98 11.14
N ARG A 81 -4.77 -1.91 10.39
CA ARG A 81 -5.80 -1.62 9.41
C ARG A 81 -6.96 -0.83 10.00
N ASP A 82 -7.44 -1.25 11.15
CA ASP A 82 -8.64 -0.66 11.76
C ASP A 82 -8.41 0.79 12.18
N LYS A 83 -7.17 1.12 12.55
CA LYS A 83 -6.80 2.47 12.97
C LYS A 83 -6.76 3.46 11.81
N TYR A 84 -6.26 3.05 10.63
CA TYR A 84 -5.99 3.97 9.52
C TYR A 84 -6.98 3.84 8.36
N PHE A 85 -7.67 2.73 8.23
CA PHE A 85 -8.59 2.49 7.12
C PHE A 85 -10.03 2.25 7.54
N ASN A 86 -10.30 1.98 8.81
CA ASN A 86 -11.63 2.00 9.45
C ASN A 86 -12.78 1.57 8.51
N ASN A 87 -12.74 0.34 8.00
CA ASN A 87 -13.69 -0.25 7.05
C ASN A 87 -13.60 0.28 5.61
N GLU A 88 -12.66 1.16 5.30
CA GLU A 88 -12.40 1.55 3.91
C GLU A 88 -11.83 0.37 3.14
N VAL A 89 -12.14 0.33 1.85
CA VAL A 89 -11.53 -0.64 0.94
C VAL A 89 -10.13 -0.15 0.59
N ILE A 90 -9.14 -0.99 0.86
CA ILE A 90 -7.76 -0.71 0.48
C ILE A 90 -7.53 -1.29 -0.92
N GLU A 91 -6.94 -0.50 -1.83
CA GLU A 91 -6.72 -0.93 -3.21
C GLU A 91 -5.98 -2.27 -3.31
N ASP A 92 -4.99 -2.51 -2.45
CA ASP A 92 -4.24 -3.76 -2.43
C ASP A 92 -5.11 -4.99 -2.11
N ASP A 93 -6.21 -4.81 -1.38
CA ASP A 93 -7.15 -5.89 -1.08
C ASP A 93 -7.94 -6.34 -2.31
N LEU A 94 -8.01 -5.50 -3.34
CA LEU A 94 -8.77 -5.81 -4.55
C LEU A 94 -8.03 -6.77 -5.49
N ILE A 95 -6.75 -7.00 -5.28
CA ILE A 95 -5.97 -7.92 -6.10
C ILE A 95 -6.57 -9.33 -5.96
N GLY A 96 -6.87 -9.96 -7.10
CA GLY A 96 -7.55 -11.25 -7.15
C GLY A 96 -9.07 -11.17 -7.23
N TYR A 97 -9.66 -9.98 -7.05
CA TYR A 97 -11.09 -9.83 -7.23
C TYR A 97 -11.48 -10.09 -8.69
N LYS A 98 -12.68 -10.60 -8.88
CA LYS A 98 -13.28 -10.72 -10.20
C LYS A 98 -13.59 -9.32 -10.74
N VAL A 99 -13.36 -9.10 -12.02
CA VAL A 99 -13.67 -7.84 -12.72
C VAL A 99 -14.66 -8.17 -13.80
N GLU A 100 -15.86 -7.58 -13.74
CA GLU A 100 -16.89 -7.92 -14.68
C GLU A 100 -17.80 -6.75 -15.07
N ASN A 101 -18.34 -6.87 -16.28
CA ASN A 101 -19.47 -6.13 -16.81
C ASN A 101 -20.20 -7.05 -17.79
N ASN A 102 -21.07 -6.53 -18.66
CA ASN A 102 -21.80 -7.35 -19.63
C ASN A 102 -20.89 -8.03 -20.66
N HIS A 103 -19.65 -7.57 -20.84
CA HIS A 103 -18.74 -8.05 -21.88
C HIS A 103 -17.38 -8.51 -21.33
N ILE A 104 -17.09 -8.21 -20.08
CA ILE A 104 -15.79 -8.50 -19.45
C ILE A 104 -16.01 -9.44 -18.27
N ASP A 105 -15.18 -10.48 -18.19
CA ASP A 105 -15.16 -11.42 -17.09
C ASP A 105 -13.71 -11.88 -16.90
N THR A 106 -13.02 -11.30 -15.93
CA THR A 106 -11.61 -11.56 -15.69
C THR A 106 -11.30 -11.32 -14.20
N PHE A 107 -10.02 -11.30 -13.83
CA PHE A 107 -9.58 -11.07 -12.46
C PHE A 107 -8.56 -9.93 -12.42
N LEU A 108 -8.56 -9.17 -11.33
CA LEU A 108 -7.60 -8.11 -11.13
C LEU A 108 -6.24 -8.68 -10.70
N SER A 109 -5.21 -8.39 -11.49
CA SER A 109 -3.84 -8.81 -11.20
C SER A 109 -3.04 -7.72 -10.49
N GLU A 110 -3.27 -6.47 -10.86
CA GLU A 110 -2.50 -5.34 -10.31
C GLU A 110 -3.26 -4.03 -10.55
N ILE A 111 -3.01 -3.04 -9.72
CA ILE A 111 -3.43 -1.65 -9.96
C ILE A 111 -2.17 -0.87 -10.28
N ARG A 112 -2.09 -0.31 -11.49
CA ARG A 112 -0.89 0.36 -11.98
C ARG A 112 -1.11 1.85 -12.12
N LEU A 113 -0.20 2.65 -11.57
CA LEU A 113 -0.18 4.09 -11.79
C LEU A 113 0.57 4.37 -13.10
N MET A 114 -0.15 4.93 -14.06
CA MET A 114 0.39 5.30 -15.35
C MET A 114 0.81 6.78 -15.36
N THR A 115 1.32 7.25 -16.50
CA THR A 115 1.65 8.67 -16.68
C THR A 115 0.42 9.55 -16.45
N MET A 116 0.64 10.80 -16.02
CA MET A 116 -0.42 11.77 -15.72
C MET A 116 -1.34 11.32 -14.56
N ASN A 117 -0.78 10.54 -13.62
CA ASN A 117 -1.50 10.03 -12.44
C ASN A 117 -2.75 9.19 -12.74
N LYS A 118 -2.83 8.61 -13.92
CA LYS A 118 -3.92 7.70 -14.26
C LYS A 118 -3.69 6.33 -13.64
N LYS A 119 -4.67 5.85 -12.91
CA LYS A 119 -4.68 4.47 -12.40
C LYS A 119 -5.38 3.55 -13.37
N MET A 120 -4.79 2.38 -13.59
CA MET A 120 -5.36 1.34 -14.45
C MET A 120 -5.48 0.04 -13.68
N LEU A 121 -6.59 -0.63 -13.89
CA LEU A 121 -6.76 -2.02 -13.47
C LEU A 121 -6.11 -2.90 -14.54
N VAL A 122 -5.10 -3.67 -14.16
CA VAL A 122 -4.45 -4.64 -15.05
C VAL A 122 -5.03 -6.01 -14.73
N CYS A 123 -5.69 -6.62 -15.71
CA CYS A 123 -6.43 -7.85 -15.53
C CYS A 123 -5.65 -9.07 -16.04
N SER A 124 -6.00 -10.25 -15.52
CA SER A 124 -5.31 -11.50 -15.85
C SER A 124 -5.43 -11.89 -17.32
N ASN A 125 -6.47 -11.40 -18.02
CA ASN A 125 -6.63 -11.60 -19.46
C ASN A 125 -5.84 -10.58 -20.31
N GLY A 126 -5.04 -9.72 -19.71
CA GLY A 126 -4.26 -8.69 -20.40
C GLY A 126 -4.97 -7.38 -20.62
N LYS A 127 -6.24 -7.25 -20.28
CA LYS A 127 -6.97 -5.98 -20.41
C LYS A 127 -6.48 -4.96 -19.40
N PHE A 128 -6.44 -3.71 -19.83
CA PHE A 128 -6.20 -2.53 -18.99
C PHE A 128 -7.50 -1.73 -18.95
N ILE A 129 -8.04 -1.50 -17.75
CA ILE A 129 -9.31 -0.80 -17.56
C ILE A 129 -9.05 0.42 -16.69
N PRO A 130 -9.46 1.63 -17.10
CA PRO A 130 -9.34 2.81 -16.26
C PRO A 130 -10.01 2.61 -14.90
N PHE A 131 -9.30 2.95 -13.84
CA PHE A 131 -9.80 2.83 -12.46
C PHE A 131 -11.11 3.58 -12.26
N GLU A 132 -11.27 4.71 -12.92
CA GLU A 132 -12.48 5.55 -12.87
C GLU A 132 -13.74 4.87 -13.41
N LEU A 133 -13.61 3.77 -14.14
CA LEU A 133 -14.74 3.00 -14.64
C LEU A 133 -15.31 2.01 -13.65
N ILE A 134 -14.75 1.93 -12.45
CA ILE A 134 -15.32 1.10 -11.39
C ILE A 134 -16.68 1.68 -11.02
N LYS A 135 -17.71 0.87 -11.22
CA LYS A 135 -19.09 1.23 -10.89
C LYS A 135 -19.41 0.96 -9.43
N SER A 136 -19.04 -0.21 -8.95
CA SER A 136 -19.23 -0.64 -7.57
C SER A 136 -18.31 -1.80 -7.25
N ILE A 137 -18.13 -2.06 -5.94
CA ILE A 137 -17.31 -3.16 -5.45
C ILE A 137 -18.15 -3.95 -4.45
N ASP A 138 -18.29 -5.25 -4.71
CA ASP A 138 -18.93 -6.20 -3.78
C ASP A 138 -17.82 -6.92 -3.03
N ASN A 139 -17.55 -6.48 -1.81
CA ASN A 139 -16.48 -7.06 -0.99
C ASN A 139 -16.81 -8.46 -0.46
N ASP A 140 -18.09 -8.77 -0.28
CA ASP A 140 -18.51 -10.08 0.22
C ASP A 140 -18.25 -11.17 -0.81
N ASN A 141 -18.56 -10.89 -2.07
CA ASN A 141 -18.35 -11.80 -3.19
C ASN A 141 -17.05 -11.55 -3.95
N LYS A 142 -16.29 -10.50 -3.57
CA LYS A 142 -15.02 -10.12 -4.19
C LYS A 142 -15.14 -9.87 -5.68
N ILE A 143 -16.07 -8.98 -6.04
CA ILE A 143 -16.35 -8.61 -7.44
C ILE A 143 -16.23 -7.10 -7.60
N ILE A 144 -15.51 -6.68 -8.65
CA ILE A 144 -15.46 -5.29 -9.10
C ILE A 144 -16.34 -5.18 -10.33
N TYR A 145 -17.39 -4.38 -10.24
CA TYR A 145 -18.29 -4.11 -11.36
C TYR A 145 -17.81 -2.88 -12.12
N ILE A 146 -17.66 -3.02 -13.42
CA ILE A 146 -17.15 -1.99 -14.34
C ILE A 146 -18.31 -1.46 -15.16
N GLU A 147 -18.29 -0.15 -15.44
CA GLU A 147 -19.25 0.47 -16.35
C GLU A 147 -19.16 -0.18 -17.74
N ASP A 148 -20.30 -0.34 -18.40
CA ASP A 148 -20.35 -0.81 -19.77
C ASP A 148 -20.03 0.36 -20.70
N VAL A 149 -18.81 0.39 -21.20
CA VAL A 149 -18.32 1.42 -22.10
C VAL A 149 -17.91 0.78 -23.41
N GLU A 150 -18.33 1.37 -24.52
CA GLU A 150 -17.98 0.91 -25.85
C GLU A 150 -16.46 0.95 -26.03
N GLY A 151 -15.91 -0.14 -26.56
CA GLY A 151 -14.48 -0.24 -26.84
C GLY A 151 -13.63 -0.79 -25.70
N LEU A 152 -14.24 -1.15 -24.58
CA LEU A 152 -13.50 -1.82 -23.50
C LEU A 152 -13.17 -3.26 -23.83
#